data_fb002cad1af4719be17ca6dc9af0cf45
#
_entry.id   fb002cad1af4719be17ca6dc9af0cf45
#
_cell.length_a   1.000
_cell.length_b   1.000
_cell.length_c   1.000
_cell.angle_alpha   90.00
_cell.angle_beta   90.00
_cell.angle_gamma   90.00
#
_symmetry.space_group_name_H-M   'P 1'
#
loop_
_entity.id
_entity.type
_entity.pdbx_description
1 polymer ?
#
loop_
_entity_poly.entity_id
_entity_poly.type
_entity_poly.pdbx_seq_one_letter_code
_entity_poly.pdbx_strand_id
1 'polypeptide(L)'
;MRSPIFIGLLFCLTAQASAGTPDAPDATSTSFASAFSGWRPFVEVDLWRVSDPIPVAQFDSDWSKDFSPRPGRNVALMRNRAAAGVESAQWRIGYETRQEAALVTDRDTLETVRRYKQHQNPSEPGAFPVNAKYHNWSAHGLRIGRTIEGPVIAGRPVRMMLSGAWYSDSRYRRRDVSGNVQYVGAGDYAFNASELDINSGAQLPFLNATPEASGVSLSVATEVPLSEAWTLNVKVDDVWSRMRWRNLPVTRQSINSDVAGVDSEGFLNYRPLLSGRNQQVDESISLPRYGTAELSYRTGAWRYAAQVERYAGVTIPTFSAGRHFAWGDVTTRIETRFHTVGLGYAFGNFRVLLQTDALQQDKAKAQSVQFSYSRSF
;
A
#
# COMPACT_ATOMS: atom_id res chain seq x y z
N MET A 1 15.79 -15.02 -6.79
CA MET A 1 15.90 -14.99 -5.32
C MET A 1 14.47 -15.11 -4.75
N ARG A 2 14.15 -16.27 -4.25
CA ARG A 2 12.84 -16.57 -3.64
C ARG A 2 12.82 -15.96 -2.24
N SER A 3 11.95 -14.99 -1.99
CA SER A 3 11.65 -14.54 -0.63
C SER A 3 10.48 -15.36 -0.07
N PRO A 4 10.72 -16.18 0.92
CA PRO A 4 9.67 -16.82 1.69
C PRO A 4 9.37 -15.92 2.91
N ILE A 5 8.34 -15.08 2.83
CA ILE A 5 7.75 -14.46 4.01
C ILE A 5 6.24 -14.60 3.89
N PHE A 6 5.80 -15.81 4.13
CA PHE A 6 4.46 -16.10 4.64
C PHE A 6 4.61 -17.28 5.58
N ILE A 7 4.12 -17.13 6.80
CA ILE A 7 3.98 -18.07 7.92
C ILE A 7 4.82 -17.62 9.12
N GLY A 8 4.12 -17.23 10.15
CA GLY A 8 4.67 -17.20 11.49
C GLY A 8 4.28 -15.99 12.33
N LEU A 9 2.99 -15.78 12.56
CA LEU A 9 2.54 -15.05 13.76
C LEU A 9 1.21 -15.63 14.23
N LEU A 10 1.27 -16.91 14.61
CA LEU A 10 0.27 -17.50 15.49
C LEU A 10 0.86 -17.39 16.90
N PHE A 11 0.61 -16.29 17.58
CA PHE A 11 0.84 -16.20 19.03
C PHE A 11 -0.23 -17.03 19.71
N CYS A 12 0.13 -18.24 20.15
CA CYS A 12 -0.58 -18.98 21.17
C CYS A 12 -0.46 -18.21 22.48
N LEU A 13 -1.49 -17.47 22.84
CA LEU A 13 -1.72 -17.04 24.21
C LEU A 13 -2.32 -18.24 24.97
N THR A 14 -1.48 -19.15 25.43
CA THR A 14 -1.86 -20.11 26.48
C THR A 14 -1.81 -19.39 27.80
N ALA A 15 -2.97 -19.00 28.31
CA ALA A 15 -3.11 -18.60 29.71
C ALA A 15 -2.96 -19.86 30.56
N GLN A 16 -1.80 -20.08 31.17
CA GLN A 16 -1.64 -21.04 32.26
C GLN A 16 -2.24 -20.43 33.52
N ALA A 17 -3.38 -20.96 33.91
CA ALA A 17 -3.91 -20.74 35.23
C ALA A 17 -3.08 -21.61 36.22
N SER A 18 -2.13 -21.01 36.93
CA SER A 18 -1.49 -21.62 38.08
C SER A 18 -2.34 -21.35 39.32
N ALA A 19 -2.89 -22.40 39.89
CA ALA A 19 -3.50 -22.37 41.23
C ALA A 19 -2.39 -22.17 42.26
N GLY A 20 -2.32 -21.01 42.87
CA GLY A 20 -1.43 -20.68 43.98
C GLY A 20 -2.25 -20.29 45.18
N THR A 21 -1.93 -20.90 46.29
CA THR A 21 -2.45 -20.75 47.66
C THR A 21 -2.55 -19.31 48.15
N PRO A 22 -3.53 -18.99 49.05
CA PRO A 22 -3.73 -17.62 49.53
C PRO A 22 -2.84 -17.33 50.73
N ASP A 23 -2.01 -16.29 50.64
CA ASP A 23 -1.48 -15.60 51.81
C ASP A 23 -1.08 -14.16 51.54
N ALA A 24 -1.57 -13.28 52.38
CA ALA A 24 -1.23 -11.90 52.70
C ALA A 24 -1.72 -10.78 51.72
N PRO A 25 -2.32 -9.70 52.28
CA PRO A 25 -2.84 -8.58 51.54
C PRO A 25 -1.71 -7.57 51.25
N ASP A 26 -1.25 -7.54 50.02
CA ASP A 26 -0.35 -6.46 49.56
C ASP A 26 -1.16 -5.33 48.91
N ALA A 27 -1.20 -4.19 49.61
CA ALA A 27 -2.03 -3.02 49.32
C ALA A 27 -1.57 -2.19 48.09
N THR A 28 -0.68 -2.72 47.23
CA THR A 28 -0.12 -1.98 46.08
C THR A 28 -0.58 -2.49 44.72
N SER A 29 -1.32 -3.59 44.61
CA SER A 29 -1.75 -4.14 43.32
C SER A 29 -3.05 -3.57 42.76
N THR A 30 -3.81 -2.81 43.54
CA THR A 30 -5.14 -2.30 43.17
C THR A 30 -5.11 -1.06 42.24
N SER A 31 -4.00 -0.32 42.17
CA SER A 31 -3.96 0.91 41.37
C SER A 31 -3.69 0.69 39.88
N PHE A 32 -2.94 -0.35 39.52
CA PHE A 32 -2.65 -0.64 38.10
C PHE A 32 -3.82 -1.26 37.34
N ALA A 33 -4.54 -2.19 37.98
CA ALA A 33 -5.69 -2.86 37.37
C ALA A 33 -6.87 -1.90 37.10
N SER A 34 -7.06 -0.89 37.96
CA SER A 34 -8.11 0.12 37.79
C SER A 34 -7.80 1.13 36.68
N ALA A 35 -6.52 1.45 36.39
CA ALA A 35 -6.11 2.35 35.34
C ALA A 35 -6.32 1.75 33.93
N PHE A 36 -6.39 0.42 33.81
CA PHE A 36 -6.62 -0.29 32.54
C PHE A 36 -8.04 -0.85 32.42
N SER A 37 -8.93 -0.57 33.35
CA SER A 37 -10.35 -0.95 33.24
C SER A 37 -10.95 -0.17 32.03
N GLY A 38 -11.44 -0.91 31.02
CA GLY A 38 -11.97 -0.33 29.77
C GLY A 38 -11.03 -0.38 28.57
N TRP A 39 -9.77 -0.78 28.75
CA TRP A 39 -8.88 -1.05 27.64
C TRP A 39 -9.10 -2.45 27.07
N ARG A 40 -9.09 -2.54 25.74
CA ARG A 40 -9.29 -3.81 25.01
C ARG A 40 -8.23 -3.98 23.95
N PRO A 41 -7.76 -5.20 23.69
CA PRO A 41 -6.82 -5.46 22.62
C PRO A 41 -7.49 -5.27 21.25
N PHE A 42 -6.72 -4.82 20.27
CA PHE A 42 -7.11 -4.83 18.87
C PHE A 42 -6.02 -5.43 18.00
N VAL A 43 -6.42 -6.03 16.89
CA VAL A 43 -5.55 -6.48 15.80
C VAL A 43 -6.24 -6.14 14.49
N GLU A 44 -5.48 -5.56 13.56
CA GLU A 44 -5.95 -5.24 12.20
C GLU A 44 -4.93 -5.70 11.18
N VAL A 45 -5.43 -6.29 10.10
CA VAL A 45 -4.63 -6.66 8.92
C VAL A 45 -5.41 -6.23 7.68
N ASP A 46 -4.77 -5.46 6.82
CA ASP A 46 -5.32 -5.03 5.53
C ASP A 46 -4.27 -5.30 4.46
N LEU A 47 -4.52 -6.31 3.63
CA LEU A 47 -3.67 -6.71 2.52
C LEU A 47 -4.44 -6.45 1.23
N TRP A 48 -3.94 -5.54 0.41
CA TRP A 48 -4.58 -5.17 -0.84
C TRP A 48 -3.54 -5.07 -1.96
N ARG A 49 -3.81 -5.74 -3.07
CA ARG A 49 -2.96 -5.76 -4.25
C ARG A 49 -3.81 -5.74 -5.50
N VAL A 50 -3.46 -4.88 -6.44
CA VAL A 50 -4.17 -4.77 -7.72
C VAL A 50 -3.20 -4.47 -8.86
N SER A 51 -3.55 -4.90 -10.06
CA SER A 51 -2.78 -4.71 -11.27
C SER A 51 -3.71 -4.57 -12.48
N ASP A 52 -3.49 -3.57 -13.31
CA ASP A 52 -4.21 -3.46 -14.58
C ASP A 52 -3.72 -4.50 -15.62
N PRO A 53 -2.39 -4.61 -15.88
CA PRO A 53 -1.91 -5.32 -17.06
C PRO A 53 -1.93 -6.85 -16.95
N ILE A 54 -1.57 -7.39 -15.78
CA ILE A 54 -1.34 -8.83 -15.56
C ILE A 54 -1.80 -9.27 -14.18
N PRO A 55 -2.06 -10.58 -13.98
CA PRO A 55 -2.29 -11.13 -12.65
C PRO A 55 -1.15 -10.81 -11.68
N VAL A 56 -1.50 -10.54 -10.42
CA VAL A 56 -0.52 -10.17 -9.37
C VAL A 56 0.55 -11.26 -9.16
N ALA A 57 0.18 -12.52 -9.30
CA ALA A 57 1.11 -13.65 -9.17
C ALA A 57 2.11 -13.78 -10.33
N GLN A 58 1.88 -13.09 -11.46
CA GLN A 58 2.66 -13.23 -12.69
C GLN A 58 3.66 -12.10 -12.94
N PHE A 59 3.89 -11.20 -11.99
CA PHE A 59 4.83 -10.08 -12.16
C PHE A 59 6.24 -10.53 -12.57
N ASP A 60 6.70 -11.67 -12.06
CA ASP A 60 8.03 -12.22 -12.34
C ASP A 60 8.03 -13.19 -13.55
N SER A 61 6.87 -13.44 -14.18
CA SER A 61 6.75 -14.32 -15.36
C SER A 61 7.16 -13.61 -16.65
N ASP A 62 7.07 -14.35 -17.76
CA ASP A 62 7.31 -13.84 -19.13
C ASP A 62 6.15 -13.02 -19.72
N TRP A 63 5.04 -12.88 -18.98
CA TRP A 63 3.82 -12.18 -19.39
C TRP A 63 3.17 -12.75 -20.67
N SER A 64 3.34 -14.05 -20.91
CA SER A 64 2.73 -14.73 -22.06
C SER A 64 1.24 -14.97 -21.89
N LYS A 65 0.76 -15.00 -20.63
CA LYS A 65 -0.64 -15.30 -20.30
C LYS A 65 -1.32 -14.10 -19.64
N ASP A 66 -2.59 -13.93 -19.94
CA ASP A 66 -3.48 -12.95 -19.26
C ASP A 66 -3.00 -11.50 -19.30
N PHE A 67 -2.08 -11.16 -20.23
CA PHE A 67 -1.62 -9.80 -20.45
C PHE A 67 -2.68 -8.99 -21.19
N SER A 68 -3.27 -8.04 -20.52
CA SER A 68 -4.31 -7.16 -21.08
C SER A 68 -4.21 -5.74 -20.49
N PRO A 69 -3.21 -4.97 -20.92
CA PRO A 69 -3.04 -3.60 -20.46
C PRO A 69 -4.18 -2.72 -20.95
N ARG A 70 -4.56 -1.75 -20.13
CA ARG A 70 -5.57 -0.76 -20.50
C ARG A 70 -4.99 0.26 -21.47
N PRO A 71 -5.82 0.89 -22.32
CA PRO A 71 -5.39 2.07 -23.07
C PRO A 71 -4.93 3.19 -22.11
N GLY A 72 -3.79 3.82 -22.44
CA GLY A 72 -3.20 4.89 -21.65
C GLY A 72 -2.56 4.39 -20.35
N ARG A 73 -2.91 5.04 -19.24
CA ARG A 73 -2.30 4.79 -17.92
C ARG A 73 -2.69 3.45 -17.33
N ASN A 74 -1.68 2.67 -16.97
CA ASN A 74 -1.80 1.41 -16.23
C ASN A 74 -1.15 1.54 -14.84
N VAL A 75 -1.68 0.82 -13.87
CA VAL A 75 -1.16 0.82 -12.51
C VAL A 75 -1.04 -0.60 -11.97
N ALA A 76 -0.04 -0.80 -11.10
CA ALA A 76 0.00 -1.91 -10.17
C ALA A 76 0.25 -1.35 -8.78
N LEU A 77 -0.64 -1.65 -7.86
CA LEU A 77 -0.66 -1.06 -6.53
C LEU A 77 -0.67 -2.16 -5.46
N MET A 78 0.03 -1.89 -4.37
CA MET A 78 0.03 -2.74 -3.18
C MET A 78 -0.07 -1.85 -1.94
N ARG A 79 -0.92 -2.25 -1.02
CA ARG A 79 -1.04 -1.65 0.30
C ARG A 79 -1.25 -2.75 1.32
N ASN A 80 -0.22 -3.04 2.09
CA ASN A 80 -0.25 -3.99 3.18
C ASN A 80 -0.07 -3.22 4.49
N ARG A 81 -0.94 -3.47 5.44
CA ARG A 81 -0.89 -2.88 6.76
C ARG A 81 -1.27 -3.92 7.79
N ALA A 82 -0.51 -3.98 8.87
CA ALA A 82 -0.89 -4.73 10.06
C ALA A 82 -0.67 -3.84 11.28
N ALA A 83 -1.58 -3.89 12.23
CA ALA A 83 -1.49 -3.16 13.48
C ALA A 83 -2.02 -3.99 14.64
N ALA A 84 -1.40 -3.86 15.81
CA ALA A 84 -1.87 -4.47 17.04
C ALA A 84 -1.60 -3.53 18.21
N GLY A 85 -2.47 -3.57 19.21
CA GLY A 85 -2.34 -2.70 20.37
C GLY A 85 -3.51 -2.77 21.31
N VAL A 86 -3.76 -1.68 22.01
CA VAL A 86 -4.87 -1.54 22.97
C VAL A 86 -5.68 -0.29 22.65
N GLU A 87 -6.96 -0.36 22.88
CA GLU A 87 -7.89 0.74 22.67
C GLU A 87 -8.84 0.90 23.84
N SER A 88 -9.29 2.13 24.06
CA SER A 88 -10.36 2.51 25.00
C SER A 88 -11.42 3.33 24.25
N ALA A 89 -12.40 3.86 24.96
CA ALA A 89 -13.42 4.71 24.36
C ALA A 89 -12.84 5.96 23.68
N GLN A 90 -11.70 6.49 24.19
CA GLN A 90 -11.10 7.73 23.69
C GLN A 90 -9.72 7.55 23.06
N TRP A 91 -8.97 6.52 23.43
CA TRP A 91 -7.59 6.34 23.01
C TRP A 91 -7.38 5.02 22.30
N ARG A 92 -6.50 5.06 21.31
CA ARG A 92 -6.00 3.88 20.62
C ARG A 92 -4.49 3.97 20.52
N ILE A 93 -3.78 2.99 21.05
CA ILE A 93 -2.30 2.95 21.07
C ILE A 93 -1.90 1.60 20.53
N GLY A 94 -1.04 1.59 19.53
CA GLY A 94 -0.62 0.34 18.89
C GLY A 94 0.66 0.50 18.08
N TYR A 95 1.22 -0.63 17.78
CA TYR A 95 2.32 -0.77 16.83
C TYR A 95 1.77 -1.15 15.46
N GLU A 96 2.25 -0.48 14.43
CA GLU A 96 1.85 -0.80 13.07
C GLU A 96 3.07 -1.08 12.17
N THR A 97 2.86 -1.93 11.20
CA THR A 97 3.76 -2.14 10.08
C THR A 97 3.02 -1.86 8.78
N ARG A 98 3.68 -1.19 7.85
CA ARG A 98 3.13 -0.81 6.55
C ARG A 98 4.11 -1.15 5.45
N GLN A 99 3.56 -1.59 4.32
CA GLN A 99 4.29 -1.77 3.08
C GLN A 99 3.39 -1.32 1.93
N GLU A 100 3.86 -0.36 1.16
CA GLU A 100 3.09 0.18 0.04
C GLU A 100 3.97 0.26 -1.19
N ALA A 101 3.38 -0.07 -2.34
CA ALA A 101 4.04 0.06 -3.63
C ALA A 101 3.06 0.58 -4.68
N ALA A 102 3.58 1.38 -5.60
CA ALA A 102 2.85 1.87 -6.75
C ALA A 102 3.76 1.87 -7.97
N LEU A 103 3.36 1.14 -8.99
CA LEU A 103 3.91 1.23 -10.34
C LEU A 103 2.88 1.95 -11.21
N VAL A 104 3.32 2.99 -11.89
CA VAL A 104 2.53 3.74 -12.87
C VAL A 104 3.29 3.74 -14.18
N THR A 105 2.63 3.30 -15.24
CA THR A 105 3.23 3.20 -16.57
C THR A 105 2.16 3.37 -17.65
N ASP A 106 2.54 3.37 -18.90
CA ASP A 106 1.63 3.36 -20.04
C ASP A 106 1.60 1.99 -20.74
N ARG A 107 0.66 1.85 -21.68
CA ARG A 107 0.48 0.62 -22.45
C ARG A 107 1.70 0.29 -23.30
N ASP A 108 2.31 1.30 -23.93
CA ASP A 108 3.41 1.09 -24.88
C ASP A 108 4.67 0.60 -24.16
N THR A 109 4.95 1.15 -22.98
CA THR A 109 6.01 0.66 -22.09
C THR A 109 5.78 -0.81 -21.71
N LEU A 110 4.55 -1.17 -21.32
CA LEU A 110 4.22 -2.54 -20.94
C LEU A 110 4.38 -3.52 -22.10
N GLU A 111 3.97 -3.13 -23.30
CA GLU A 111 4.12 -3.95 -24.51
C GLU A 111 5.61 -4.14 -24.88
N THR A 112 6.40 -3.08 -24.74
CA THR A 112 7.86 -3.13 -24.94
C THR A 112 8.52 -4.10 -23.93
N VAL A 113 8.15 -4.02 -22.64
CA VAL A 113 8.65 -4.92 -21.61
C VAL A 113 8.21 -6.36 -21.88
N ARG A 114 6.96 -6.59 -22.27
CA ARG A 114 6.45 -7.92 -22.63
C ARG A 114 7.26 -8.55 -23.78
N ARG A 115 7.46 -7.82 -24.86
CA ARG A 115 8.27 -8.26 -26.01
C ARG A 115 9.68 -8.63 -25.59
N TYR A 116 10.32 -7.78 -24.78
CA TYR A 116 11.64 -8.05 -24.22
C TYR A 116 11.68 -9.35 -23.40
N LYS A 117 10.71 -9.55 -22.50
CA LYS A 117 10.61 -10.77 -21.70
C LYS A 117 10.39 -12.03 -22.52
N GLN A 118 9.69 -11.92 -23.65
CA GLN A 118 9.39 -13.01 -24.57
C GLN A 118 10.42 -13.19 -25.68
N HIS A 119 11.50 -12.40 -25.69
CA HIS A 119 12.50 -12.38 -26.75
C HIS A 119 11.89 -12.19 -28.15
N GLN A 120 10.86 -11.33 -28.25
CA GLN A 120 10.14 -11.04 -29.49
C GLN A 120 10.53 -9.67 -30.01
N ASN A 121 10.95 -9.60 -31.28
CA ASN A 121 11.19 -8.34 -31.95
C ASN A 121 9.86 -7.74 -32.47
N PRO A 122 9.75 -6.42 -32.59
CA PRO A 122 8.68 -5.78 -33.35
C PRO A 122 8.68 -6.27 -34.82
N SER A 123 7.49 -6.32 -35.43
CA SER A 123 7.35 -6.70 -36.84
C SER A 123 7.91 -5.66 -37.80
N GLU A 124 7.91 -4.40 -37.40
CA GLU A 124 8.33 -3.25 -38.20
C GLU A 124 9.23 -2.30 -37.39
N PRO A 125 10.16 -1.62 -38.02
CA PRO A 125 10.92 -0.54 -37.38
C PRO A 125 9.98 0.51 -36.79
N GLY A 126 10.35 1.05 -35.62
CA GLY A 126 9.54 2.03 -34.94
C GLY A 126 10.13 2.49 -33.62
N ALA A 127 9.65 3.62 -33.11
CA ALA A 127 10.02 4.18 -31.83
C ALA A 127 8.95 3.85 -30.78
N PHE A 128 9.39 3.32 -29.66
CA PHE A 128 8.56 2.90 -28.53
C PHE A 128 8.92 3.78 -27.32
N PRO A 129 8.01 4.65 -26.88
CA PRO A 129 8.23 5.43 -25.66
C PRO A 129 8.26 4.49 -24.45
N VAL A 130 9.12 4.80 -23.50
CA VAL A 130 9.21 4.10 -22.22
C VAL A 130 9.02 5.11 -21.12
N ASN A 131 8.01 4.88 -20.27
CA ASN A 131 7.71 5.71 -19.11
C ASN A 131 7.17 4.84 -17.98
N ALA A 132 7.98 4.66 -16.95
CA ALA A 132 7.58 3.91 -15.77
C ALA A 132 8.03 4.63 -14.51
N LYS A 133 7.12 4.74 -13.54
CA LYS A 133 7.39 5.29 -12.21
C LYS A 133 7.03 4.25 -11.17
N TYR A 134 8.01 3.83 -10.41
CA TYR A 134 7.86 2.86 -9.34
C TYR A 134 8.22 3.49 -8.01
N HIS A 135 7.34 3.32 -7.05
CA HIS A 135 7.53 3.68 -5.67
C HIS A 135 7.27 2.46 -4.78
N ASN A 136 8.15 2.19 -3.85
CA ASN A 136 7.94 1.21 -2.80
C ASN A 136 8.51 1.76 -1.49
N TRP A 137 7.75 1.64 -0.42
CA TRP A 137 8.24 1.95 0.92
C TRP A 137 7.64 0.99 1.92
N SER A 138 8.38 0.72 2.97
CA SER A 138 7.91 0.01 4.14
C SER A 138 8.44 0.67 5.39
N ALA A 139 7.63 0.67 6.44
CA ALA A 139 7.99 1.22 7.73
C ALA A 139 7.21 0.53 8.84
N HIS A 140 7.73 0.61 10.04
CA HIS A 140 7.04 0.20 11.23
C HIS A 140 7.21 1.25 12.33
N GLY A 141 6.26 1.28 13.26
CA GLY A 141 6.30 2.30 14.30
C GLY A 141 5.11 2.32 15.23
N LEU A 142 5.15 3.26 16.15
CA LEU A 142 4.10 3.46 17.13
C LEU A 142 3.03 4.41 16.56
N ARG A 143 1.76 4.03 16.72
CA ARG A 143 0.62 4.89 16.40
C ARG A 143 -0.19 5.18 17.66
N ILE A 144 -0.55 6.44 17.85
CA ILE A 144 -1.42 6.90 18.92
C ILE A 144 -2.59 7.65 18.28
N GLY A 145 -3.80 7.28 18.63
CA GLY A 145 -5.04 7.93 18.18
C GLY A 145 -5.88 8.39 19.37
N ARG A 146 -6.60 9.50 19.17
CA ARG A 146 -7.60 10.01 20.12
C ARG A 146 -8.90 10.24 19.41
N THR A 147 -9.98 9.67 19.97
CA THR A 147 -11.34 9.93 19.53
C THR A 147 -11.89 11.14 20.29
N ILE A 148 -12.44 12.07 19.54
CA ILE A 148 -13.07 13.30 20.01
C ILE A 148 -14.54 13.25 19.58
N GLU A 149 -15.44 13.49 20.51
CA GLU A 149 -16.85 13.64 20.22
C GLU A 149 -17.15 15.11 19.90
N GLY A 150 -17.84 15.34 18.79
CA GLY A 150 -18.26 16.62 18.29
C GLY A 150 -19.76 16.89 18.54
N PRO A 151 -20.38 17.76 17.75
CA PRO A 151 -21.80 18.10 17.89
C PRO A 151 -22.69 16.87 17.67
N VAL A 152 -23.86 16.88 18.32
CA VAL A 152 -24.87 15.83 18.15
C VAL A 152 -25.69 16.14 16.88
N ILE A 153 -25.75 15.20 15.95
CA ILE A 153 -26.57 15.24 14.73
C ILE A 153 -27.46 13.99 14.74
N ALA A 154 -28.76 14.16 14.50
CA ALA A 154 -29.74 13.06 14.52
C ALA A 154 -29.66 12.20 15.80
N GLY A 155 -29.49 12.84 16.97
CA GLY A 155 -29.43 12.15 18.27
C GLY A 155 -28.13 11.38 18.55
N ARG A 156 -27.12 11.45 17.69
CA ARG A 156 -25.82 10.78 17.86
C ARG A 156 -24.68 11.79 17.70
N PRO A 157 -23.59 11.66 18.49
CA PRO A 157 -22.44 12.54 18.36
C PRO A 157 -21.68 12.25 17.07
N VAL A 158 -21.18 13.29 16.42
CA VAL A 158 -20.12 13.17 15.40
C VAL A 158 -18.87 12.67 16.11
N ARG A 159 -18.23 11.65 15.58
CA ARG A 159 -16.99 11.10 16.13
C ARG A 159 -15.85 11.37 15.19
N MET A 160 -14.75 11.91 15.72
CA MET A 160 -13.54 12.16 14.97
C MET A 160 -12.35 11.53 15.68
N MET A 161 -11.62 10.68 14.99
CA MET A 161 -10.35 10.11 15.47
C MET A 161 -9.19 10.81 14.78
N LEU A 162 -8.36 11.48 15.56
CA LEU A 162 -7.07 12.02 15.13
C LEU A 162 -5.97 11.04 15.56
N SER A 163 -5.10 10.65 14.66
CA SER A 163 -3.99 9.75 14.99
C SER A 163 -2.68 10.23 14.42
N GLY A 164 -1.63 10.12 15.23
CA GLY A 164 -0.24 10.33 14.87
C GLY A 164 0.51 9.01 14.85
N ALA A 165 1.40 8.82 13.88
CA ALA A 165 2.31 7.70 13.84
C ALA A 165 3.76 8.20 13.79
N TRP A 166 4.64 7.50 14.49
CA TRP A 166 6.08 7.70 14.42
C TRP A 166 6.73 6.43 13.89
N TYR A 167 7.47 6.58 12.78
CA TYR A 167 8.11 5.48 12.07
C TYR A 167 9.62 5.51 12.22
N SER A 168 10.20 4.32 12.31
CA SER A 168 11.64 4.07 12.31
C SER A 168 11.95 2.90 11.38
N ASP A 169 13.21 2.67 11.09
CA ASP A 169 13.71 1.52 10.33
C ASP A 169 12.91 1.25 9.05
N SER A 170 12.82 2.25 8.21
CA SER A 170 12.05 2.22 6.98
C SER A 170 12.91 1.78 5.80
N ARG A 171 12.26 1.21 4.77
CA ARG A 171 12.86 0.97 3.46
C ARG A 171 12.16 1.82 2.42
N TYR A 172 12.95 2.31 1.46
CA TYR A 172 12.43 3.14 0.38
C TYR A 172 13.10 2.78 -0.94
N ARG A 173 12.29 2.68 -1.99
CA ARG A 173 12.78 2.61 -3.35
C ARG A 173 11.88 3.44 -4.25
N ARG A 174 12.52 4.28 -5.06
CA ARG A 174 11.89 5.00 -6.17
C ARG A 174 12.71 4.73 -7.42
N ARG A 175 12.04 4.31 -8.48
CA ARG A 175 12.66 4.11 -9.78
C ARG A 175 11.82 4.78 -10.84
N ASP A 176 12.39 5.78 -11.48
CA ASP A 176 11.76 6.51 -12.60
C ASP A 176 12.58 6.20 -13.85
N VAL A 177 11.92 5.68 -14.88
CA VAL A 177 12.50 5.40 -16.19
C VAL A 177 11.72 6.17 -17.22
N SER A 178 12.43 6.88 -18.10
CA SER A 178 11.81 7.63 -19.21
C SER A 178 12.73 7.69 -20.42
N GLY A 179 12.15 7.63 -21.63
CA GLY A 179 12.90 7.71 -22.86
C GLY A 179 12.22 7.00 -24.02
N ASN A 180 13.03 6.59 -25.00
CA ASN A 180 12.58 5.87 -26.17
C ASN A 180 13.48 4.67 -26.45
N VAL A 181 12.87 3.59 -26.90
CA VAL A 181 13.52 2.43 -27.52
C VAL A 181 13.13 2.44 -28.99
N GLN A 182 14.08 2.52 -29.89
CA GLN A 182 13.84 2.46 -31.32
C GLN A 182 14.29 1.10 -31.84
N TYR A 183 13.38 0.38 -32.46
CA TYR A 183 13.72 -0.81 -33.24
C TYR A 183 14.04 -0.38 -34.69
N VAL A 184 15.21 -0.70 -35.16
CA VAL A 184 15.67 -0.31 -36.49
C VAL A 184 15.60 -1.44 -37.54
N GLY A 185 15.26 -2.67 -37.08
CA GLY A 185 15.16 -3.85 -37.91
C GLY A 185 16.29 -4.86 -37.65
N ALA A 186 16.15 -6.07 -38.21
CA ALA A 186 17.16 -7.15 -38.12
C ALA A 186 17.63 -7.52 -36.69
N GLY A 187 16.85 -7.16 -35.66
CA GLY A 187 17.21 -7.40 -34.27
C GLY A 187 17.98 -6.24 -33.61
N ASP A 188 18.23 -5.15 -34.34
CA ASP A 188 18.95 -3.99 -33.85
C ASP A 188 18.03 -2.98 -33.16
N TYR A 189 18.53 -2.44 -32.04
CA TYR A 189 17.85 -1.46 -31.22
C TYR A 189 18.73 -0.25 -30.93
N ALA A 190 18.14 0.93 -31.02
CA ALA A 190 18.72 2.16 -30.51
C ALA A 190 17.97 2.60 -29.24
N PHE A 191 18.71 3.12 -28.27
CA PHE A 191 18.19 3.53 -26.98
C PHE A 191 18.50 5.00 -26.71
N ASN A 192 17.52 5.71 -26.21
CA ASN A 192 17.71 7.03 -25.60
C ASN A 192 16.79 7.10 -24.38
N ALA A 193 17.32 6.69 -23.24
CA ALA A 193 16.55 6.60 -22.01
C ALA A 193 17.38 7.03 -20.80
N SER A 194 16.68 7.50 -19.78
CA SER A 194 17.24 7.88 -18.49
C SER A 194 16.56 7.13 -17.36
N GLU A 195 17.31 6.85 -16.33
CA GLU A 195 16.85 6.19 -15.12
C GLU A 195 17.32 6.96 -13.88
N LEU A 196 16.41 7.14 -12.95
CA LEU A 196 16.67 7.51 -11.57
C LEU A 196 16.30 6.33 -10.69
N ASP A 197 17.26 5.72 -9.97
CA ASP A 197 17.00 4.70 -8.95
C ASP A 197 17.49 5.22 -7.58
N ILE A 198 16.56 5.43 -6.67
CA ILE A 198 16.80 5.75 -5.26
C ILE A 198 16.45 4.50 -4.47
N ASN A 199 17.41 3.91 -3.78
CA ASN A 199 17.19 2.61 -3.12
C ASN A 199 17.95 2.53 -1.81
N SER A 200 17.23 2.56 -0.69
CA SER A 200 17.82 2.45 0.65
C SER A 200 18.50 1.09 0.91
N GLY A 201 18.20 0.07 0.11
CA GLY A 201 18.85 -1.26 0.21
C GLY A 201 20.03 -1.44 -0.74
N ALA A 202 20.39 -0.42 -1.54
CA ALA A 202 21.52 -0.53 -2.46
C ALA A 202 22.85 -0.34 -1.74
N GLN A 203 23.81 -1.21 -2.06
CA GLN A 203 25.21 -1.04 -1.69
C GLN A 203 25.98 -0.48 -2.89
N LEU A 204 26.34 0.78 -2.82
CA LEU A 204 27.08 1.43 -3.89
C LEU A 204 28.57 1.38 -3.60
N PRO A 205 29.43 1.09 -4.60
CA PRO A 205 30.88 1.11 -4.42
C PRO A 205 31.34 2.48 -3.90
N PHE A 206 32.26 2.47 -2.93
CA PHE A 206 32.86 3.67 -2.32
C PHE A 206 31.91 4.57 -1.50
N LEU A 207 30.64 4.14 -1.27
CA LEU A 207 29.68 4.86 -0.45
C LEU A 207 29.31 3.98 0.74
N ASN A 208 29.93 4.23 1.90
CA ASN A 208 29.88 3.33 3.05
C ASN A 208 28.87 3.72 4.14
N ALA A 209 28.20 4.89 4.01
CA ALA A 209 27.26 5.31 5.01
C ALA A 209 25.94 4.53 4.87
N THR A 210 25.46 3.97 5.98
CA THR A 210 24.19 3.24 6.03
C THR A 210 23.03 4.22 5.94
N PRO A 211 22.01 3.96 5.10
CA PRO A 211 20.81 4.78 5.07
C PRO A 211 20.05 4.70 6.39
N GLU A 212 19.64 5.84 6.90
CA GLU A 212 18.82 5.97 8.10
C GLU A 212 17.51 6.65 7.76
N ALA A 213 16.43 6.21 8.39
CA ALA A 213 15.12 6.80 8.19
C ALA A 213 14.37 7.00 9.51
N SER A 214 13.69 8.12 9.60
CA SER A 214 12.69 8.37 10.63
C SER A 214 11.59 9.26 10.07
N GLY A 215 10.39 9.14 10.61
CA GLY A 215 9.30 9.96 10.12
C GLY A 215 8.09 9.98 11.00
N VAL A 216 7.21 10.91 10.67
CA VAL A 216 5.93 11.11 11.35
C VAL A 216 4.81 11.22 10.32
N SER A 217 3.63 10.81 10.72
CA SER A 217 2.41 10.91 9.92
C SER A 217 1.22 11.26 10.79
N LEU A 218 0.28 12.03 10.23
CA LEU A 218 -1.02 12.34 10.83
C LEU A 218 -2.12 11.78 9.94
N SER A 219 -3.16 11.22 10.58
CA SER A 219 -4.33 10.67 9.91
C SER A 219 -5.60 11.12 10.63
N VAL A 220 -6.69 11.23 9.90
CA VAL A 220 -8.02 11.59 10.43
C VAL A 220 -9.06 10.60 9.94
N ALA A 221 -9.96 10.20 10.85
CA ALA A 221 -11.17 9.46 10.50
C ALA A 221 -12.36 10.13 11.19
N THR A 222 -13.47 10.25 10.48
CA THR A 222 -14.69 10.91 10.99
C THR A 222 -15.91 10.09 10.65
N GLU A 223 -16.78 9.90 11.63
CA GLU A 223 -18.11 9.34 11.48
C GLU A 223 -19.14 10.43 11.75
N VAL A 224 -19.99 10.70 10.76
CA VAL A 224 -21.05 11.71 10.81
C VAL A 224 -22.40 11.03 10.66
N PRO A 225 -23.23 10.94 11.70
CA PRO A 225 -24.60 10.48 11.59
C PRO A 225 -25.45 11.58 10.91
N LEU A 226 -25.86 11.37 9.65
CA LEU A 226 -26.67 12.35 8.91
C LEU A 226 -28.15 12.24 9.28
N SER A 227 -28.62 11.03 9.61
CA SER A 227 -29.97 10.74 10.15
C SER A 227 -29.90 9.44 10.97
N GLU A 228 -31.04 8.96 11.48
CA GLU A 228 -31.10 7.64 12.15
C GLU A 228 -30.64 6.50 11.22
N ALA A 229 -30.96 6.60 9.93
CA ALA A 229 -30.65 5.58 8.93
C ALA A 229 -29.33 5.84 8.17
N TRP A 230 -28.90 7.09 8.01
CA TRP A 230 -27.75 7.46 7.18
C TRP A 230 -26.53 7.83 8.01
N THR A 231 -25.37 7.29 7.64
CA THR A 231 -24.07 7.62 8.24
C THR A 231 -23.04 7.85 7.14
N LEU A 232 -22.27 8.92 7.27
CA LEU A 232 -21.11 9.23 6.42
C LEU A 232 -19.84 8.94 7.21
N ASN A 233 -18.97 8.10 6.65
CA ASN A 233 -17.63 7.82 7.17
C ASN A 233 -16.60 8.40 6.21
N VAL A 234 -15.67 9.19 6.72
CA VAL A 234 -14.55 9.74 5.95
C VAL A 234 -13.26 9.40 6.68
N LYS A 235 -12.29 8.87 5.96
CA LYS A 235 -10.96 8.57 6.50
C LYS A 235 -9.90 9.08 5.53
N VAL A 236 -8.87 9.75 6.06
CA VAL A 236 -7.69 10.14 5.31
C VAL A 236 -6.46 9.73 6.11
N ASP A 237 -5.72 8.74 5.61
CA ASP A 237 -4.41 8.39 6.13
C ASP A 237 -3.35 9.30 5.50
N ASP A 238 -2.33 9.64 6.29
CA ASP A 238 -1.20 10.46 5.88
C ASP A 238 -1.62 11.84 5.33
N VAL A 239 -2.66 12.47 5.95
CA VAL A 239 -3.11 13.83 5.60
C VAL A 239 -1.94 14.80 5.61
N TRP A 240 -1.03 14.59 6.52
CA TRP A 240 0.28 15.20 6.59
C TRP A 240 1.30 14.14 7.02
N SER A 241 2.46 14.08 6.34
CA SER A 241 3.53 13.15 6.68
C SER A 241 4.87 13.70 6.25
N ARG A 242 5.92 13.35 6.98
CA ARG A 242 7.29 13.67 6.64
C ARG A 242 8.22 12.55 7.09
N MET A 243 8.79 11.86 6.09
CA MET A 243 9.85 10.87 6.28
C MET A 243 11.17 11.49 5.89
N ARG A 244 12.14 11.51 6.82
CA ARG A 244 13.50 11.99 6.59
C ARG A 244 14.43 10.80 6.39
N TRP A 245 15.17 10.87 5.33
CA TRP A 245 16.19 9.90 4.97
C TRP A 245 17.55 10.57 4.98
N ARG A 246 18.55 9.91 5.55
CA ARG A 246 19.96 10.30 5.47
C ARG A 246 20.72 9.25 4.71
N ASN A 247 21.78 9.66 4.02
CA ASN A 247 22.69 8.79 3.27
C ASN A 247 21.96 7.88 2.25
N LEU A 248 20.87 8.36 1.64
CA LEU A 248 20.08 7.57 0.70
C LEU A 248 20.84 7.35 -0.60
N PRO A 249 21.13 6.10 -1.01
CA PRO A 249 21.82 5.82 -2.26
C PRO A 249 20.96 6.20 -3.47
N VAL A 250 21.56 6.95 -4.39
CA VAL A 250 20.93 7.41 -5.63
C VAL A 250 21.83 7.07 -6.80
N THR A 251 21.28 6.37 -7.77
CA THR A 251 21.89 6.13 -9.08
C THR A 251 21.11 6.89 -10.13
N ARG A 252 21.82 7.72 -10.90
CA ARG A 252 21.29 8.35 -12.11
C ARG A 252 22.07 7.81 -13.27
N GLN A 253 21.38 7.28 -14.27
CA GLN A 253 22.03 6.73 -15.45
C GLN A 253 21.23 7.05 -16.70
N SER A 254 21.95 7.12 -17.82
CA SER A 254 21.38 7.27 -19.15
C SER A 254 22.02 6.26 -20.10
N ILE A 255 21.20 5.70 -20.97
CA ILE A 255 21.64 4.85 -22.06
C ILE A 255 21.36 5.59 -23.36
N ASN A 256 22.37 5.71 -24.23
CA ASN A 256 22.24 6.34 -25.53
C ASN A 256 23.03 5.54 -26.56
N SER A 257 22.36 5.06 -27.60
CA SER A 257 22.99 4.31 -28.70
C SER A 257 23.73 5.19 -29.68
N ASP A 258 23.57 6.50 -29.60
CA ASP A 258 24.40 7.44 -30.37
C ASP A 258 25.78 7.60 -29.73
N VAL A 259 26.62 6.58 -29.96
CA VAL A 259 27.93 6.46 -29.31
C VAL A 259 29.09 7.04 -30.11
N ALA A 260 28.85 7.40 -31.37
CA ALA A 260 29.85 8.00 -32.23
C ALA A 260 29.34 9.31 -32.84
N GLY A 261 30.17 10.33 -32.84
CA GLY A 261 29.92 11.61 -33.45
C GLY A 261 31.20 12.18 -34.02
N VAL A 262 31.09 13.01 -35.08
CA VAL A 262 32.22 13.75 -35.63
C VAL A 262 32.15 15.16 -35.06
N ASP A 263 33.26 15.66 -34.49
CA ASP A 263 33.32 17.04 -34.00
C ASP A 263 33.50 18.03 -35.14
N SER A 264 33.54 19.32 -34.82
CA SER A 264 33.68 20.40 -35.80
C SER A 264 35.01 20.38 -36.57
N GLU A 265 36.01 19.62 -36.10
CA GLU A 265 37.34 19.46 -36.67
C GLU A 265 37.46 18.16 -37.46
N GLY A 266 36.39 17.33 -37.51
CA GLY A 266 36.36 16.08 -38.29
C GLY A 266 36.87 14.86 -37.53
N PHE A 267 37.15 14.96 -36.20
CA PHE A 267 37.58 13.84 -35.38
C PHE A 267 36.39 13.02 -34.86
N LEU A 268 36.56 11.72 -34.86
CA LEU A 268 35.55 10.79 -34.33
C LEU A 268 35.60 10.81 -32.81
N ASN A 269 34.52 11.26 -32.19
CA ASN A 269 34.33 11.25 -30.76
C ASN A 269 33.39 10.09 -30.35
N TYR A 270 33.84 9.27 -29.43
CA TYR A 270 33.04 8.18 -28.86
C TYR A 270 32.46 8.60 -27.52
N ARG A 271 31.16 8.37 -27.37
CA ARG A 271 30.44 8.54 -26.12
C ARG A 271 30.14 7.16 -25.50
N PRO A 272 30.17 6.99 -24.16
CA PRO A 272 29.79 5.73 -23.57
C PRO A 272 28.32 5.46 -23.84
N LEU A 273 27.99 4.21 -24.22
CA LEU A 273 26.61 3.75 -24.37
C LEU A 273 25.83 3.93 -23.07
N LEU A 274 26.45 3.65 -21.93
CA LEU A 274 25.89 3.85 -20.59
C LEU A 274 26.75 4.85 -19.84
N SER A 275 26.13 5.93 -19.37
CA SER A 275 26.74 6.90 -18.48
C SER A 275 25.92 7.03 -17.20
N GLY A 276 26.57 7.25 -16.07
CA GLY A 276 25.86 7.35 -14.82
C GLY A 276 26.68 7.92 -13.67
N ARG A 277 25.97 8.27 -12.60
CA ARG A 277 26.54 8.78 -11.36
C ARG A 277 25.87 8.16 -10.16
N ASN A 278 26.66 7.70 -9.23
CA ASN A 278 26.25 7.24 -7.91
C ASN A 278 26.54 8.33 -6.89
N GLN A 279 25.59 8.56 -5.99
CA GLN A 279 25.74 9.52 -4.90
C GLN A 279 24.92 9.10 -3.69
N GLN A 280 25.19 9.67 -2.53
CA GLN A 280 24.31 9.62 -1.36
C GLN A 280 23.70 11.00 -1.13
N VAL A 281 22.42 11.02 -0.79
CA VAL A 281 21.68 12.26 -0.54
C VAL A 281 20.83 12.15 0.73
N ASP A 282 20.58 13.30 1.34
CA ASP A 282 19.56 13.44 2.37
C ASP A 282 18.27 13.91 1.71
N GLU A 283 17.17 13.23 1.95
CA GLU A 283 15.88 13.55 1.32
C GLU A 283 14.74 13.51 2.33
N SER A 284 13.76 14.39 2.12
CA SER A 284 12.49 14.36 2.86
C SER A 284 11.35 14.02 1.90
N ILE A 285 10.59 12.99 2.24
CA ILE A 285 9.53 12.44 1.40
C ILE A 285 8.22 12.49 2.17
N SER A 286 7.13 12.82 1.48
CA SER A 286 5.77 12.65 2.01
C SER A 286 5.21 11.29 1.59
N LEU A 287 4.55 10.60 2.52
CA LEU A 287 3.88 9.34 2.23
C LEU A 287 2.67 9.58 1.30
N PRO A 288 2.32 8.63 0.43
CA PRO A 288 1.13 8.74 -0.40
C PRO A 288 -0.13 8.80 0.46
N ARG A 289 -0.98 9.79 0.20
CA ARG A 289 -2.27 9.90 0.89
C ARG A 289 -3.22 8.80 0.43
N TYR A 290 -3.89 8.20 1.40
CA TYR A 290 -5.00 7.27 1.16
C TYR A 290 -6.26 7.89 1.76
N GLY A 291 -7.29 8.00 0.96
CA GLY A 291 -8.57 8.57 1.38
C GLY A 291 -9.73 7.65 1.06
N THR A 292 -10.71 7.56 1.97
CA THR A 292 -11.98 6.88 1.76
C THR A 292 -13.13 7.77 2.21
N ALA A 293 -14.24 7.71 1.47
CA ALA A 293 -15.53 8.27 1.88
C ALA A 293 -16.60 7.21 1.63
N GLU A 294 -17.35 6.84 2.67
CA GLU A 294 -18.42 5.85 2.62
C GLU A 294 -19.71 6.49 3.11
N LEU A 295 -20.76 6.42 2.32
CA LEU A 295 -22.12 6.73 2.71
C LEU A 295 -22.88 5.42 2.91
N SER A 296 -23.38 5.17 4.12
CA SER A 296 -24.13 3.96 4.46
C SER A 296 -25.57 4.27 4.85
N TYR A 297 -26.46 3.38 4.47
CA TYR A 297 -27.90 3.40 4.78
C TYR A 297 -28.31 2.12 5.45
N ARG A 298 -28.99 2.21 6.59
CA ARG A 298 -29.51 1.07 7.35
C ARG A 298 -31.02 1.09 7.37
N THR A 299 -31.63 -0.06 7.06
CA THR A 299 -33.09 -0.26 7.15
C THR A 299 -33.40 -1.68 7.63
N GLY A 300 -34.01 -1.79 8.79
CA GLY A 300 -34.22 -3.08 9.47
C GLY A 300 -32.91 -3.86 9.64
N ALA A 301 -32.87 -5.09 9.15
CA ALA A 301 -31.68 -5.94 9.20
C ALA A 301 -30.67 -5.68 8.05
N TRP A 302 -30.98 -4.79 7.10
CA TRP A 302 -30.14 -4.53 5.94
C TRP A 302 -29.28 -3.28 6.12
N ARG A 303 -28.05 -3.33 5.59
CA ARG A 303 -27.14 -2.19 5.42
C ARG A 303 -26.66 -2.14 3.97
N TYR A 304 -26.78 -0.99 3.35
CA TYR A 304 -26.24 -0.68 2.03
C TYR A 304 -25.18 0.39 2.18
N ALA A 305 -24.11 0.34 1.39
CA ALA A 305 -23.15 1.42 1.38
C ALA A 305 -22.56 1.63 -0.02
N ALA A 306 -22.26 2.90 -0.30
CA ALA A 306 -21.46 3.35 -1.43
C ALA A 306 -20.19 3.99 -0.90
N GLN A 307 -19.03 3.52 -1.37
CA GLN A 307 -17.72 3.97 -0.94
C GLN A 307 -16.90 4.42 -2.14
N VAL A 308 -16.11 5.45 -1.96
CA VAL A 308 -15.08 5.87 -2.89
C VAL A 308 -13.75 5.86 -2.16
N GLU A 309 -12.77 5.17 -2.73
CA GLU A 309 -11.38 5.17 -2.27
C GLU A 309 -10.51 5.92 -3.26
N ARG A 310 -9.50 6.62 -2.76
CA ARG A 310 -8.49 7.30 -3.59
C ARG A 310 -7.10 6.97 -3.10
N TYR A 311 -6.29 6.36 -3.97
CA TYR A 311 -4.92 5.99 -3.69
C TYR A 311 -4.05 6.11 -4.94
N ALA A 312 -2.84 6.66 -4.82
CA ALA A 312 -1.86 6.82 -5.92
C ALA A 312 -2.47 7.43 -7.21
N GLY A 313 -3.45 8.35 -7.05
CA GLY A 313 -4.15 8.98 -8.18
C GLY A 313 -5.18 8.09 -8.88
N VAL A 314 -5.54 6.94 -8.28
CA VAL A 314 -6.63 6.07 -8.75
C VAL A 314 -7.84 6.26 -7.84
N THR A 315 -9.02 6.38 -8.45
CA THR A 315 -10.31 6.41 -7.75
C THR A 315 -10.99 5.06 -7.91
N ILE A 316 -11.47 4.50 -6.80
CA ILE A 316 -11.98 3.14 -6.71
C ILE A 316 -13.38 3.18 -6.08
N PRO A 317 -14.45 3.21 -6.90
CA PRO A 317 -15.82 3.12 -6.41
C PRO A 317 -16.17 1.70 -5.99
N THR A 318 -16.88 1.58 -4.87
CA THR A 318 -17.28 0.31 -4.28
C THR A 318 -18.71 0.40 -3.76
N PHE A 319 -19.48 -0.65 -3.96
CA PHE A 319 -20.84 -0.79 -3.43
C PHE A 319 -20.91 -2.04 -2.56
N SER A 320 -21.65 -1.97 -1.46
CA SER A 320 -21.84 -3.11 -0.58
C SER A 320 -23.28 -3.22 -0.12
N ALA A 321 -23.71 -4.48 0.11
CA ALA A 321 -24.97 -4.81 0.74
C ALA A 321 -24.70 -5.85 1.83
N GLY A 322 -25.19 -5.61 3.04
CA GLY A 322 -25.03 -6.50 4.17
C GLY A 322 -26.36 -6.78 4.85
N ARG A 323 -26.46 -7.93 5.51
CA ARG A 323 -27.60 -8.31 6.31
C ARG A 323 -27.17 -8.82 7.67
N HIS A 324 -27.87 -8.34 8.69
CA HIS A 324 -27.71 -8.83 10.06
C HIS A 324 -28.53 -10.11 10.27
N PHE A 325 -27.89 -11.12 10.83
CA PHE A 325 -28.48 -12.38 11.25
C PHE A 325 -28.18 -12.59 12.74
N ALA A 326 -28.90 -13.49 13.39
CA ALA A 326 -28.64 -13.81 14.80
C ALA A 326 -27.21 -14.34 15.07
N TRP A 327 -26.56 -14.90 14.06
CA TRP A 327 -25.20 -15.45 14.11
C TRP A 327 -24.12 -14.51 13.55
N GLY A 328 -24.47 -13.28 13.16
CA GLY A 328 -23.52 -12.29 12.69
C GLY A 328 -23.98 -11.55 11.45
N ASP A 329 -23.13 -10.65 10.95
CA ASP A 329 -23.38 -9.85 9.76
C ASP A 329 -22.67 -10.46 8.55
N VAL A 330 -23.39 -10.66 7.45
CA VAL A 330 -22.82 -11.04 6.15
C VAL A 330 -22.89 -9.85 5.21
N THR A 331 -21.81 -9.57 4.53
CA THR A 331 -21.71 -8.44 3.59
C THR A 331 -21.17 -8.92 2.25
N THR A 332 -21.81 -8.53 1.16
CA THR A 332 -21.26 -8.62 -0.18
C THR A 332 -20.74 -7.27 -0.64
N ARG A 333 -19.66 -7.26 -1.41
CA ARG A 333 -19.01 -6.03 -1.89
C ARG A 333 -18.65 -6.17 -3.37
N ILE A 334 -18.89 -5.12 -4.15
CA ILE A 334 -18.51 -5.02 -5.56
C ILE A 334 -17.70 -3.75 -5.76
N GLU A 335 -16.51 -3.91 -6.29
CA GLU A 335 -15.62 -2.80 -6.64
C GLU A 335 -15.53 -2.73 -8.16
N THR A 336 -15.75 -1.54 -8.72
CA THR A 336 -15.97 -1.39 -10.17
C THR A 336 -14.71 -1.05 -10.95
N ARG A 337 -13.63 -0.58 -10.30
CA ARG A 337 -12.39 -0.19 -10.99
C ARG A 337 -11.55 -1.38 -11.43
N PHE A 338 -11.45 -2.40 -10.56
CA PHE A 338 -10.70 -3.64 -10.80
C PHE A 338 -11.62 -4.86 -10.93
N HIS A 339 -12.96 -4.63 -10.96
CA HIS A 339 -13.98 -5.64 -11.16
C HIS A 339 -13.97 -6.76 -10.11
N THR A 340 -13.75 -6.39 -8.84
CA THR A 340 -13.66 -7.37 -7.77
C THR A 340 -15.00 -7.59 -7.08
N VAL A 341 -15.19 -8.82 -6.60
CA VAL A 341 -16.32 -9.21 -5.75
C VAL A 341 -15.77 -9.67 -4.41
N GLY A 342 -16.40 -9.24 -3.32
CA GLY A 342 -15.99 -9.57 -1.96
C GLY A 342 -17.12 -10.17 -1.14
N LEU A 343 -16.73 -10.99 -0.17
CA LEU A 343 -17.59 -11.53 0.87
C LEU A 343 -16.99 -11.20 2.24
N GLY A 344 -17.80 -10.57 3.07
CA GLY A 344 -17.44 -10.21 4.44
C GLY A 344 -18.32 -10.92 5.46
N TYR A 345 -17.73 -11.19 6.62
CA TYR A 345 -18.42 -11.69 7.81
C TYR A 345 -17.96 -10.93 9.04
N ALA A 346 -18.92 -10.57 9.91
CA ALA A 346 -18.63 -9.94 11.18
C ALA A 346 -19.47 -10.55 12.30
N PHE A 347 -18.84 -10.80 13.44
CA PHE A 347 -19.50 -11.28 14.65
C PHE A 347 -18.82 -10.72 15.89
N GLY A 348 -19.59 -10.01 16.71
CA GLY A 348 -19.04 -9.32 17.88
C GLY A 348 -17.96 -8.31 17.48
N ASN A 349 -16.75 -8.51 17.97
CA ASN A 349 -15.59 -7.68 17.68
C ASN A 349 -14.73 -8.18 16.50
N PHE A 350 -15.12 -9.27 15.89
CA PHE A 350 -14.41 -9.91 14.78
C PHE A 350 -15.01 -9.50 13.44
N ARG A 351 -14.15 -9.21 12.46
CA ARG A 351 -14.54 -8.95 11.07
C ARG A 351 -13.50 -9.53 10.13
N VAL A 352 -13.96 -10.16 9.06
CA VAL A 352 -13.14 -10.59 7.93
C VAL A 352 -13.82 -10.17 6.62
N LEU A 353 -13.04 -9.73 5.63
CA LEU A 353 -13.49 -9.48 4.27
C LEU A 353 -12.46 -10.05 3.30
N LEU A 354 -12.91 -10.85 2.37
CA LEU A 354 -12.13 -11.39 1.26
C LEU A 354 -12.69 -10.83 -0.03
N GLN A 355 -11.84 -10.35 -0.93
CA GLN A 355 -12.25 -9.75 -2.19
C GLN A 355 -11.27 -10.10 -3.30
N THR A 356 -11.78 -10.49 -4.48
CA THR A 356 -10.96 -10.83 -5.64
C THR A 356 -11.74 -10.62 -6.95
N ASP A 357 -11.05 -10.46 -8.06
CA ASP A 357 -11.60 -10.45 -9.41
C ASP A 357 -11.64 -11.85 -10.06
N ALA A 358 -10.89 -12.82 -9.52
CA ALA A 358 -10.86 -14.19 -10.00
C ALA A 358 -10.69 -15.18 -8.85
N LEU A 359 -11.35 -16.35 -8.92
CA LEU A 359 -11.21 -17.40 -7.91
C LEU A 359 -9.87 -18.15 -8.02
N GLN A 360 -9.27 -18.17 -9.22
CA GLN A 360 -7.96 -18.75 -9.44
C GLN A 360 -6.90 -17.72 -9.12
N GLN A 361 -6.06 -18.03 -8.14
CA GLN A 361 -5.03 -17.09 -7.62
C GLN A 361 -4.01 -16.66 -8.69
N ASP A 362 -3.68 -17.56 -9.61
CA ASP A 362 -2.76 -17.31 -10.73
C ASP A 362 -3.33 -16.38 -11.82
N LYS A 363 -4.66 -16.20 -11.84
CA LYS A 363 -5.36 -15.29 -12.77
C LYS A 363 -5.81 -13.98 -12.11
N ALA A 364 -5.76 -13.90 -10.81
CA ALA A 364 -6.28 -12.73 -10.09
C ALA A 364 -5.40 -11.50 -10.31
N LYS A 365 -5.99 -10.43 -10.84
CA LYS A 365 -5.41 -9.10 -10.98
C LYS A 365 -5.65 -8.22 -9.76
N ALA A 366 -6.63 -8.56 -8.95
CA ALA A 366 -6.98 -7.82 -7.75
C ALA A 366 -7.35 -8.76 -6.60
N GLN A 367 -6.73 -8.55 -5.46
CA GLN A 367 -6.96 -9.33 -4.24
C GLN A 367 -6.91 -8.43 -3.01
N SER A 368 -7.85 -8.66 -2.10
CA SER A 368 -7.86 -8.01 -0.79
C SER A 368 -8.25 -9.00 0.31
N VAL A 369 -7.54 -8.92 1.42
CA VAL A 369 -7.85 -9.61 2.65
C VAL A 369 -7.84 -8.58 3.76
N GLN A 370 -8.99 -8.40 4.41
CA GLN A 370 -9.10 -7.54 5.57
C GLN A 370 -9.55 -8.38 6.75
N PHE A 371 -8.85 -8.22 7.84
CA PHE A 371 -9.15 -8.84 9.12
C PHE A 371 -9.10 -7.78 10.20
N SER A 372 -10.07 -7.75 11.09
CA SER A 372 -9.99 -6.93 12.28
C SER A 372 -10.65 -7.62 13.47
N TYR A 373 -10.00 -7.46 14.59
CA TYR A 373 -10.54 -7.74 15.91
C TYR A 373 -10.41 -6.46 16.73
N SER A 374 -11.51 -5.75 16.88
CA SER A 374 -11.52 -4.52 17.67
C SER A 374 -12.95 -4.18 18.03
N ARG A 375 -13.12 -3.40 19.08
CA ARG A 375 -14.43 -2.90 19.45
C ARG A 375 -14.99 -2.05 18.31
N SER A 376 -16.14 -2.44 17.75
CA SER A 376 -16.87 -1.56 16.83
C SER A 376 -17.31 -0.29 17.57
N PHE A 377 -17.02 0.87 16.97
CA PHE A 377 -17.56 2.14 17.43
C PHE A 377 -19.08 2.19 17.24
#